data_59bf0d240172b32c9cd19a70f3eb273a
#
_entry.id   59bf0d240172b32c9cd19a70f3eb273a
#
_cell.length_a   1.000
_cell.length_b   1.000
_cell.length_c   1.000
_cell.angle_alpha   90.00
_cell.angle_beta   90.00
_cell.angle_gamma   90.00
#
_symmetry.space_group_name_H-M   'P 1'
#
loop_
_entity.id
_entity.type
_entity.pdbx_description
1 polymer ?
#
loop_
_entity_poly.entity_id
_entity_poly.type
_entity_poly.pdbx_seq_one_letter_code
_entity_poly.pdbx_strand_id
1 'polypeptide(L)'
;MLQFNPIDESRTFIGHDLGGKANKWWGGVLAGNGVIYCAPFNSDRVFKIDTQSGSVTTIQVILPEQGSWSSAALAPDGCIYFMPYYSRRILRLDPITDTIGRVGIDFGRGLRKFSGTVVGVDGNVYGIPFWSRRIAKYDPIDGRTSFIGDESEDRIFDCTGNGVLGRDGHIYAFMEIGQVLKIDTAIATYSFVGDIMKVSSNDKLMDAALGNDGCIYWAPSHANRVLKYDPRANNTFYVGNDLGNRRYKWSGGAVTSTGVICCTPWNANRVLIIDSFEDFIARLYANMERYPEKLGLLFTENNGVNEYESATVKFGTESFSSHYGYSAFSKRSISNQ
;
A
#
# COMPACT_ATOMS: atom_id res chain seq x y z
N MET A 1 4.89 -18.15 -9.46
CA MET A 1 4.45 -17.11 -8.51
C MET A 1 3.20 -17.60 -7.79
N LEU A 2 2.97 -17.19 -6.53
CA LEU A 2 1.75 -17.54 -5.77
C LEU A 2 0.65 -16.54 -6.09
N GLN A 3 -0.50 -17.03 -6.50
CA GLN A 3 -1.77 -16.29 -6.59
C GLN A 3 -2.66 -16.71 -5.41
N PHE A 4 -3.28 -15.75 -4.76
CA PHE A 4 -4.21 -15.94 -3.65
C PHE A 4 -5.56 -15.31 -3.99
N ASN A 5 -6.64 -16.08 -3.82
CA ASN A 5 -8.00 -15.58 -3.92
C ASN A 5 -8.54 -15.30 -2.51
N PRO A 6 -8.83 -14.02 -2.17
CA PRO A 6 -9.30 -13.68 -0.82
C PRO A 6 -10.75 -14.10 -0.53
N ILE A 7 -11.53 -14.49 -1.55
CA ILE A 7 -12.93 -14.87 -1.37
C ILE A 7 -13.04 -16.30 -0.85
N ASP A 8 -12.31 -17.24 -1.46
CA ASP A 8 -12.33 -18.67 -1.12
C ASP A 8 -11.05 -19.15 -0.46
N GLU A 9 -10.08 -18.23 -0.23
CA GLU A 9 -8.75 -18.48 0.32
C GLU A 9 -7.92 -19.50 -0.49
N SER A 10 -8.31 -19.77 -1.73
CA SER A 10 -7.58 -20.69 -2.60
C SER A 10 -6.22 -20.12 -3.03
N ARG A 11 -5.30 -21.02 -3.32
CA ARG A 11 -3.92 -20.71 -3.70
C ARG A 11 -3.55 -21.51 -4.92
N THR A 12 -3.01 -20.81 -5.90
CA THR A 12 -2.50 -21.44 -7.12
C THR A 12 -1.12 -20.89 -7.44
N PHE A 13 -0.30 -21.70 -8.10
CA PHE A 13 0.96 -21.23 -8.65
C PHE A 13 0.76 -20.94 -10.14
N ILE A 14 1.11 -19.71 -10.54
CA ILE A 14 1.03 -19.24 -11.91
C ILE A 14 2.43 -18.96 -12.47
N GLY A 15 2.57 -19.05 -13.80
CA GLY A 15 3.82 -18.83 -14.52
C GLY A 15 4.81 -19.98 -14.36
N HIS A 16 6.01 -19.76 -14.88
CA HIS A 16 7.12 -20.72 -14.90
C HIS A 16 8.15 -20.43 -13.79
N ASP A 17 9.14 -21.27 -13.66
CA ASP A 17 10.26 -21.04 -12.75
C ASP A 17 11.04 -19.78 -13.17
N LEU A 18 11.15 -18.85 -12.24
CA LEU A 18 11.85 -17.57 -12.42
C LEU A 18 13.31 -17.63 -11.90
N GLY A 19 13.78 -18.82 -11.52
CA GLY A 19 15.12 -19.05 -10.95
C GLY A 19 15.26 -18.65 -9.48
N GLY A 20 16.35 -19.08 -8.85
CA GLY A 20 16.60 -19.04 -7.42
C GLY A 20 17.16 -17.73 -6.84
N LYS A 21 17.37 -16.66 -7.64
CA LYS A 21 17.89 -15.39 -7.10
C LYS A 21 16.89 -14.75 -6.14
N ALA A 22 17.33 -14.37 -4.95
CA ALA A 22 16.48 -13.76 -3.94
C ALA A 22 16.16 -12.28 -4.25
N ASN A 23 14.99 -11.79 -3.78
CA ASN A 23 14.57 -10.39 -3.86
C ASN A 23 14.70 -9.79 -5.26
N LYS A 24 14.28 -10.52 -6.29
CA LYS A 24 14.37 -10.05 -7.68
C LYS A 24 13.54 -8.82 -7.95
N TRP A 25 12.34 -8.77 -7.40
CA TRP A 25 11.38 -7.71 -7.59
C TRP A 25 10.81 -7.24 -6.25
N TRP A 26 10.44 -5.96 -6.18
CA TRP A 26 9.86 -5.37 -4.98
C TRP A 26 8.68 -4.48 -5.38
N GLY A 27 7.50 -4.78 -4.81
CA GLY A 27 6.27 -4.08 -5.14
C GLY A 27 5.84 -4.23 -6.59
N GLY A 28 4.67 -3.73 -6.89
CA GLY A 28 4.12 -3.74 -8.24
C GLY A 28 2.89 -2.87 -8.33
N VAL A 29 2.52 -2.49 -9.56
CA VAL A 29 1.33 -1.69 -9.85
C VAL A 29 0.55 -2.31 -11.00
N LEU A 30 -0.78 -2.31 -10.89
CA LEU A 30 -1.69 -2.69 -11.97
C LEU A 30 -1.85 -1.51 -12.93
N ALA A 31 -1.54 -1.71 -14.20
CA ALA A 31 -1.74 -0.73 -15.25
C ALA A 31 -3.11 -0.88 -15.93
N GLY A 32 -3.50 0.15 -16.69
CA GLY A 32 -4.80 0.17 -17.38
C GLY A 32 -4.99 -0.92 -18.43
N ASN A 33 -3.91 -1.58 -18.87
CA ASN A 33 -3.95 -2.73 -19.79
C ASN A 33 -4.20 -4.08 -19.09
N GLY A 34 -4.47 -4.09 -17.77
CA GLY A 34 -4.72 -5.30 -17.00
C GLY A 34 -3.46 -6.08 -16.62
N VAL A 35 -2.28 -5.51 -16.82
CA VAL A 35 -0.99 -6.13 -16.48
C VAL A 35 -0.41 -5.50 -15.21
N ILE A 36 0.08 -6.33 -14.30
CA ILE A 36 0.84 -5.88 -13.12
C ILE A 36 2.33 -5.81 -13.50
N TYR A 37 2.96 -4.69 -13.20
CA TYR A 37 4.39 -4.44 -13.42
C TYR A 37 5.11 -4.31 -12.08
N CYS A 38 6.13 -5.14 -11.85
CA CYS A 38 6.90 -5.16 -10.61
C CYS A 38 8.29 -4.56 -10.78
N ALA A 39 8.69 -3.76 -9.81
CA ALA A 39 9.97 -3.04 -9.81
C ALA A 39 11.16 -4.01 -9.77
N PRO A 40 12.17 -3.83 -10.64
CA PRO A 40 13.39 -4.63 -10.60
C PRO A 40 14.27 -4.21 -9.42
N PHE A 41 14.40 -5.06 -8.41
CA PHE A 41 15.23 -4.79 -7.23
C PHE A 41 16.61 -5.42 -7.34
N ASN A 42 16.70 -6.75 -7.37
CA ASN A 42 17.93 -7.48 -7.66
C ASN A 42 17.91 -8.13 -9.05
N SER A 43 16.97 -7.72 -9.90
CA SER A 43 16.83 -8.20 -11.27
C SER A 43 17.20 -7.09 -12.26
N ASP A 44 17.68 -7.47 -13.42
CA ASP A 44 17.87 -6.62 -14.60
C ASP A 44 16.60 -6.58 -15.47
N ARG A 45 15.45 -7.05 -14.95
CA ARG A 45 14.19 -7.18 -15.69
C ARG A 45 13.03 -6.66 -14.86
N VAL A 46 12.15 -5.87 -15.48
CA VAL A 46 10.81 -5.61 -14.97
C VAL A 46 9.97 -6.87 -15.13
N PHE A 47 9.24 -7.27 -14.11
CA PHE A 47 8.39 -8.43 -14.12
C PHE A 47 6.96 -8.05 -14.46
N LYS A 48 6.30 -8.83 -15.32
CA LYS A 48 4.95 -8.60 -15.80
C LYS A 48 4.06 -9.79 -15.49
N ILE A 49 2.85 -9.51 -15.03
CA ILE A 49 1.81 -10.49 -14.79
C ILE A 49 0.55 -10.02 -15.50
N ASP A 50 0.13 -10.73 -16.51
CA ASP A 50 -1.16 -10.52 -17.15
C ASP A 50 -2.26 -11.11 -16.26
N THR A 51 -3.16 -10.25 -15.77
CA THR A 51 -4.18 -10.68 -14.80
C THR A 51 -5.32 -11.49 -15.43
N GLN A 52 -5.51 -11.42 -16.75
CA GLN A 52 -6.54 -12.17 -17.46
C GLN A 52 -6.07 -13.58 -17.80
N SER A 53 -4.89 -13.69 -18.39
CA SER A 53 -4.34 -14.99 -18.84
C SER A 53 -3.57 -15.72 -17.76
N GLY A 54 -3.16 -15.03 -16.67
CA GLY A 54 -2.22 -15.54 -15.68
C GLY A 54 -0.80 -15.71 -16.22
N SER A 55 -0.50 -15.18 -17.41
CA SER A 55 0.81 -15.30 -18.02
C SER A 55 1.83 -14.40 -17.32
N VAL A 56 3.07 -14.88 -17.28
CA VAL A 56 4.17 -14.23 -16.58
C VAL A 56 5.31 -14.02 -17.55
N THR A 57 5.74 -12.77 -17.72
CA THR A 57 6.83 -12.39 -18.64
C THR A 57 7.75 -11.35 -18.01
N THR A 58 8.80 -10.96 -18.71
CA THR A 58 9.75 -9.94 -18.23
C THR A 58 10.19 -9.01 -19.36
N ILE A 59 10.49 -7.77 -19.03
CA ILE A 59 11.11 -6.80 -19.94
C ILE A 59 12.54 -6.56 -19.48
N GLN A 60 13.51 -6.71 -20.39
CA GLN A 60 14.91 -6.46 -20.10
C GLN A 60 15.17 -4.97 -19.85
N VAL A 61 15.82 -4.66 -18.74
CA VAL A 61 16.26 -3.31 -18.41
C VAL A 61 17.72 -3.17 -18.86
N ILE A 62 17.93 -2.72 -20.09
CA ILE A 62 19.27 -2.50 -20.65
C ILE A 62 19.77 -1.16 -20.15
N LEU A 63 20.53 -1.14 -19.08
CA LEU A 63 21.12 0.08 -18.51
C LEU A 63 22.59 -0.15 -18.22
N PRO A 64 23.43 0.90 -18.37
CA PRO A 64 24.88 0.78 -18.14
C PRO A 64 25.28 0.52 -16.68
N GLU A 65 24.37 0.68 -15.74
CA GLU A 65 24.59 0.45 -14.31
C GLU A 65 23.56 -0.54 -13.80
N GLN A 66 24.00 -1.51 -13.01
CA GLN A 66 23.07 -2.33 -12.21
C GLN A 66 22.37 -1.41 -11.21
N GLY A 67 21.06 -1.27 -11.36
CA GLY A 67 20.25 -0.44 -10.51
C GLY A 67 19.19 -1.26 -9.81
N SER A 68 18.71 -0.76 -8.69
CA SER A 68 17.51 -1.28 -8.09
C SER A 68 16.53 -0.15 -7.79
N TRP A 69 15.28 -0.49 -7.98
CA TRP A 69 14.13 0.35 -7.73
C TRP A 69 13.19 -0.38 -6.76
N SER A 70 12.53 0.37 -5.88
CA SER A 70 11.80 -0.19 -4.72
C SER A 70 10.33 -0.03 -4.89
N SER A 71 9.64 0.04 -5.77
CA SER A 71 8.18 0.21 -5.89
C SER A 71 7.81 0.79 -7.25
N ALA A 72 6.56 0.69 -7.59
CA ALA A 72 6.02 1.15 -8.84
C ALA A 72 4.76 1.98 -8.60
N ALA A 73 4.56 3.03 -9.38
CA ALA A 73 3.30 3.78 -9.42
C ALA A 73 2.92 4.14 -10.85
N LEU A 74 1.63 4.02 -11.16
CA LEU A 74 1.06 4.41 -12.43
C LEU A 74 0.67 5.90 -12.36
N ALA A 75 1.25 6.73 -13.21
CA ALA A 75 0.95 8.15 -13.27
C ALA A 75 -0.16 8.47 -14.28
N PRO A 76 -0.76 9.68 -14.22
CA PRO A 76 -1.86 10.08 -15.14
C PRO A 76 -1.46 10.12 -16.62
N ASP A 77 -0.17 10.21 -16.95
CA ASP A 77 0.35 10.12 -18.32
C ASP A 77 0.30 8.69 -18.89
N GLY A 78 -0.20 7.72 -18.11
CA GLY A 78 -0.29 6.31 -18.46
C GLY A 78 1.01 5.53 -18.30
N CYS A 79 2.11 6.18 -17.87
CA CYS A 79 3.39 5.52 -17.65
C CYS A 79 3.57 5.08 -16.20
N ILE A 80 4.42 4.09 -16.02
CA ILE A 80 4.80 3.55 -14.73
C ILE A 80 6.16 4.11 -14.35
N TYR A 81 6.26 4.59 -13.12
CA TYR A 81 7.48 5.16 -12.55
C TYR A 81 7.96 4.33 -11.36
N PHE A 82 9.28 4.15 -11.30
CA PHE A 82 9.94 3.41 -10.24
C PHE A 82 11.02 4.32 -9.62
N MET A 83 10.85 4.65 -8.34
CA MET A 83 11.84 5.49 -7.64
C MET A 83 13.12 4.71 -7.31
N PRO A 84 14.29 5.36 -7.42
CA PRO A 84 15.56 4.66 -7.26
C PRO A 84 15.85 4.34 -5.79
N TYR A 85 16.13 3.07 -5.50
CA TYR A 85 16.65 2.61 -4.21
C TYR A 85 18.18 2.68 -4.18
N TYR A 86 18.86 1.91 -5.05
CA TYR A 86 20.29 2.02 -5.32
C TYR A 86 20.59 2.71 -6.66
N SER A 87 19.66 2.72 -7.59
CA SER A 87 19.79 3.38 -8.88
C SER A 87 19.97 4.87 -8.75
N ARG A 88 20.54 5.51 -9.78
CA ARG A 88 20.80 6.96 -9.80
C ARG A 88 19.64 7.78 -10.35
N ARG A 89 18.75 7.17 -11.14
CA ARG A 89 17.63 7.87 -11.80
C ARG A 89 16.33 7.11 -11.65
N ILE A 90 15.22 7.81 -11.81
CA ILE A 90 13.88 7.23 -11.92
C ILE A 90 13.84 6.36 -13.18
N LEU A 91 13.27 5.16 -13.08
CA LEU A 91 12.92 4.34 -14.22
C LEU A 91 11.49 4.66 -14.65
N ARG A 92 11.28 4.91 -15.95
CA ARG A 92 9.98 5.10 -16.58
C ARG A 92 9.72 3.93 -17.53
N LEU A 93 8.53 3.38 -17.46
CA LEU A 93 8.06 2.33 -18.37
C LEU A 93 6.73 2.77 -19.00
N ASP A 94 6.65 2.70 -20.30
CA ASP A 94 5.40 2.85 -21.05
C ASP A 94 4.77 1.46 -21.21
N PRO A 95 3.61 1.17 -20.59
CA PRO A 95 2.99 -0.15 -20.63
C PRO A 95 2.32 -0.49 -21.96
N ILE A 96 2.17 0.47 -22.89
CA ILE A 96 1.62 0.24 -24.23
C ILE A 96 2.71 -0.30 -25.17
N THR A 97 3.88 0.29 -25.09
CA THR A 97 5.00 -0.03 -25.99
C THR A 97 6.06 -0.92 -25.36
N ASP A 98 5.95 -1.20 -24.07
CA ASP A 98 6.98 -1.87 -23.25
C ASP A 98 8.34 -1.17 -23.27
N THR A 99 8.37 0.12 -23.63
CA THR A 99 9.62 0.89 -23.66
C THR A 99 10.03 1.35 -22.28
N ILE A 100 11.33 1.22 -21.98
CA ILE A 100 11.92 1.61 -20.71
C ILE A 100 12.94 2.72 -20.93
N GLY A 101 12.88 3.75 -20.09
CA GLY A 101 13.82 4.87 -20.08
C GLY A 101 14.16 5.33 -18.67
N ARG A 102 15.22 6.12 -18.57
CA ARG A 102 15.58 6.81 -17.33
C ARG A 102 15.20 8.28 -17.44
N VAL A 103 14.56 8.80 -16.41
CA VAL A 103 14.07 10.18 -16.37
C VAL A 103 14.51 10.89 -15.08
N GLY A 104 14.25 12.18 -15.00
CA GLY A 104 14.59 13.01 -13.85
C GLY A 104 16.09 13.26 -13.71
N ILE A 105 16.45 13.85 -12.58
CA ILE A 105 17.84 14.17 -12.25
C ILE A 105 18.64 12.92 -11.84
N ASP A 106 19.94 13.09 -11.75
CA ASP A 106 20.82 12.12 -11.12
C ASP A 106 20.82 12.33 -9.60
N PHE A 107 20.27 11.36 -8.85
CA PHE A 107 20.23 11.35 -7.38
C PHE A 107 21.57 10.93 -6.74
N GLY A 108 22.62 10.73 -7.53
CA GLY A 108 23.92 10.31 -7.05
C GLY A 108 24.02 8.81 -6.68
N ARG A 109 25.21 8.43 -6.19
CA ARG A 109 25.54 7.03 -5.82
C ARG A 109 25.11 6.62 -4.42
N GLY A 110 24.38 7.46 -3.69
CA GLY A 110 23.89 7.14 -2.33
C GLY A 110 23.09 5.84 -2.28
N LEU A 111 23.17 5.15 -1.14
CA LEU A 111 22.44 3.91 -0.89
C LEU A 111 21.04 4.21 -0.32
N ARG A 112 20.06 3.36 -0.68
CA ARG A 112 18.74 3.29 -0.03
C ARG A 112 17.98 4.62 -0.02
N LYS A 113 17.90 5.29 -1.18
CA LYS A 113 17.34 6.65 -1.27
C LYS A 113 15.84 6.69 -0.96
N PHE A 114 15.06 5.89 -1.70
CA PHE A 114 13.62 5.86 -1.58
C PHE A 114 13.12 4.43 -1.39
N SER A 115 12.24 4.23 -0.41
CA SER A 115 11.61 2.93 -0.14
C SER A 115 10.33 2.71 -0.94
N GLY A 116 9.73 3.78 -1.46
CA GLY A 116 8.44 3.70 -2.14
C GLY A 116 8.26 4.74 -3.24
N THR A 117 7.21 4.52 -4.04
CA THR A 117 6.76 5.39 -5.13
C THR A 117 5.25 5.57 -5.00
N VAL A 118 4.79 6.82 -4.90
CA VAL A 118 3.36 7.15 -4.80
C VAL A 118 3.06 8.29 -5.76
N VAL A 119 1.91 8.25 -6.43
CA VAL A 119 1.41 9.38 -7.23
C VAL A 119 0.46 10.21 -6.34
N GLY A 120 0.72 11.51 -6.27
CA GLY A 120 -0.12 12.46 -5.54
C GLY A 120 -1.36 12.87 -6.34
N VAL A 121 -2.29 13.60 -5.67
CA VAL A 121 -3.48 14.13 -6.35
C VAL A 121 -3.15 15.18 -7.41
N ASP A 122 -1.96 15.78 -7.32
CA ASP A 122 -1.41 16.72 -8.30
C ASP A 122 -0.83 16.03 -9.55
N GLY A 123 -0.91 14.69 -9.63
CA GLY A 123 -0.40 13.89 -10.73
C GLY A 123 1.11 13.65 -10.72
N ASN A 124 1.83 14.22 -9.75
CA ASN A 124 3.27 14.06 -9.63
C ASN A 124 3.66 12.74 -8.93
N VAL A 125 4.85 12.26 -9.25
CA VAL A 125 5.43 11.04 -8.68
C VAL A 125 6.30 11.42 -7.48
N TYR A 126 5.99 10.86 -6.32
CA TYR A 126 6.69 11.10 -5.06
C TYR A 126 7.54 9.90 -4.68
N GLY A 127 8.80 10.15 -4.34
CA GLY A 127 9.69 9.18 -3.75
C GLY A 127 9.59 9.23 -2.23
N ILE A 128 9.11 8.13 -1.62
CA ILE A 128 9.06 8.00 -0.16
C ILE A 128 10.49 7.82 0.35
N PRO A 129 11.01 8.75 1.17
CA PRO A 129 12.41 8.75 1.55
C PRO A 129 12.71 7.64 2.56
N PHE A 130 13.81 6.90 2.35
CA PHE A 130 14.29 5.88 3.28
C PHE A 130 15.54 6.38 4.02
N TRP A 131 16.60 6.74 3.30
CA TRP A 131 17.79 7.40 3.86
C TRP A 131 18.08 8.69 3.08
N SER A 132 17.03 9.41 2.77
CA SER A 132 17.12 10.70 2.10
C SER A 132 16.78 11.83 3.06
N ARG A 133 17.41 12.97 2.88
CA ARG A 133 17.09 14.19 3.65
C ARG A 133 15.87 14.94 3.12
N ARG A 134 15.43 14.62 1.90
CA ARG A 134 14.32 15.28 1.22
C ARG A 134 13.41 14.28 0.53
N ILE A 135 12.16 14.65 0.41
CA ILE A 135 11.18 13.93 -0.39
C ILE A 135 11.35 14.35 -1.85
N ALA A 136 11.55 13.41 -2.76
CA ALA A 136 11.62 13.72 -4.19
C ALA A 136 10.22 13.83 -4.78
N LYS A 137 10.03 14.82 -5.64
CA LYS A 137 8.83 15.04 -6.44
C LYS A 137 9.25 15.15 -7.91
N TYR A 138 8.68 14.31 -8.77
CA TYR A 138 8.91 14.32 -10.22
C TYR A 138 7.62 14.61 -10.95
N ASP A 139 7.64 15.59 -11.84
CA ASP A 139 6.53 15.94 -12.71
C ASP A 139 6.64 15.15 -14.02
N PRO A 140 5.69 14.23 -14.32
CA PRO A 140 5.70 13.46 -15.57
C PRO A 140 5.47 14.31 -16.84
N ILE A 141 4.83 15.48 -16.70
CA ILE A 141 4.45 16.33 -17.84
C ILE A 141 5.64 17.14 -18.32
N ASP A 142 6.32 17.84 -17.41
CA ASP A 142 7.45 18.71 -17.76
C ASP A 142 8.82 18.05 -17.57
N GLY A 143 8.87 16.84 -17.00
CA GLY A 143 10.10 16.09 -16.76
C GLY A 143 10.95 16.65 -15.62
N ARG A 144 10.42 17.58 -14.83
CA ARG A 144 11.15 18.27 -13.78
C ARG A 144 11.16 17.48 -12.47
N THR A 145 12.31 17.46 -11.82
CA THR A 145 12.46 16.96 -10.45
C THR A 145 12.64 18.13 -9.49
N SER A 146 11.87 18.12 -8.41
CA SER A 146 11.99 19.03 -7.28
C SER A 146 12.02 18.25 -5.96
N PHE A 147 12.20 18.96 -4.83
CA PHE A 147 12.30 18.35 -3.52
C PHE A 147 11.43 19.09 -2.52
N ILE A 148 10.90 18.35 -1.55
CA ILE A 148 10.24 18.87 -0.36
C ILE A 148 11.14 18.59 0.84
N GLY A 149 11.33 19.59 1.70
CA GLY A 149 12.28 19.59 2.82
C GLY A 149 13.58 20.33 2.47
N ASP A 150 14.28 20.76 3.51
CA ASP A 150 15.54 21.50 3.40
C ASP A 150 16.72 20.54 3.53
N GLU A 151 17.69 20.64 2.59
CA GLU A 151 18.91 19.83 2.61
C GLU A 151 19.86 20.21 3.76
N SER A 152 19.72 21.44 4.28
CA SER A 152 20.49 21.95 5.42
C SER A 152 20.03 21.36 6.75
N GLU A 153 18.80 20.81 6.83
CA GLU A 153 18.35 20.09 8.01
C GLU A 153 19.11 18.78 8.16
N ASP A 154 19.65 18.52 9.36
CA ASP A 154 20.33 17.25 9.68
C ASP A 154 19.38 16.06 9.79
N ARG A 155 18.12 16.26 9.45
CA ARG A 155 17.09 15.23 9.48
C ARG A 155 17.25 14.26 8.33
N ILE A 156 17.34 12.99 8.64
CA ILE A 156 17.22 11.89 7.68
C ILE A 156 15.83 11.29 7.85
N PHE A 157 15.08 11.23 6.76
CA PHE A 157 13.84 10.46 6.75
C PHE A 157 14.20 8.98 6.65
N ASP A 158 13.59 8.16 7.50
CA ASP A 158 13.78 6.71 7.55
C ASP A 158 12.41 6.04 7.53
N CYS A 159 11.74 6.14 6.36
CA CYS A 159 10.43 5.56 6.15
C CYS A 159 10.55 4.06 5.84
N THR A 160 9.81 3.25 6.57
CA THR A 160 9.79 1.81 6.37
C THR A 160 8.77 1.43 5.31
N GLY A 161 9.21 0.93 4.18
CA GLY A 161 8.33 0.50 3.09
C GLY A 161 7.74 1.64 2.25
N ASN A 162 6.69 1.33 1.52
CA ASN A 162 6.00 2.29 0.66
C ASN A 162 5.01 3.15 1.45
N GLY A 163 4.73 4.34 0.94
CA GLY A 163 3.63 5.17 1.40
C GLY A 163 2.33 4.86 0.65
N VAL A 164 1.26 5.51 1.06
CA VAL A 164 -0.05 5.42 0.40
C VAL A 164 -0.71 6.79 0.32
N LEU A 165 -1.45 7.03 -0.76
CA LEU A 165 -2.30 8.20 -0.90
C LEU A 165 -3.59 7.99 -0.09
N GLY A 166 -3.84 8.86 0.88
CA GLY A 166 -5.06 8.89 1.67
C GLY A 166 -6.24 9.48 0.90
N ARG A 167 -7.46 9.29 1.41
CA ARG A 167 -8.68 9.87 0.80
C ARG A 167 -8.72 11.40 0.86
N ASP A 168 -7.96 11.99 1.74
CA ASP A 168 -7.82 13.43 1.92
C ASP A 168 -6.79 14.07 0.97
N GLY A 169 -6.20 13.28 0.07
CA GLY A 169 -5.24 13.74 -0.93
C GLY A 169 -3.79 13.87 -0.44
N HIS A 170 -3.52 13.51 0.81
CA HIS A 170 -2.16 13.49 1.34
C HIS A 170 -1.52 12.10 1.22
N ILE A 171 -0.20 12.07 1.10
CA ILE A 171 0.55 10.82 1.14
C ILE A 171 1.01 10.55 2.58
N TYR A 172 0.88 9.31 3.03
CA TYR A 172 1.25 8.87 4.37
C TYR A 172 2.29 7.76 4.31
N ALA A 173 3.34 7.89 5.12
CA ALA A 173 4.38 6.87 5.29
C ALA A 173 4.77 6.75 6.77
N PHE A 174 5.19 5.57 7.22
CA PHE A 174 5.62 5.37 8.60
C PHE A 174 7.15 5.42 8.71
N MET A 175 7.65 6.12 9.71
CA MET A 175 9.07 6.27 9.98
C MET A 175 9.54 5.34 11.10
N GLU A 176 10.79 4.87 11.03
CA GLU A 176 11.38 4.01 12.08
C GLU A 176 11.41 4.69 13.47
N ILE A 177 11.31 6.02 13.52
CA ILE A 177 11.20 6.76 14.79
C ILE A 177 9.82 6.67 15.45
N GLY A 178 8.88 5.96 14.85
CA GLY A 178 7.54 5.77 15.40
C GLY A 178 6.54 6.87 15.06
N GLN A 179 6.77 7.67 14.04
CA GLN A 179 5.86 8.73 13.58
C GLN A 179 5.35 8.49 12.17
N VAL A 180 4.19 9.04 11.86
CA VAL A 180 3.64 9.07 10.51
C VAL A 180 4.08 10.36 9.82
N LEU A 181 4.78 10.21 8.70
CA LEU A 181 5.06 11.30 7.76
C LEU A 181 3.82 11.53 6.90
N LYS A 182 3.33 12.77 6.91
CA LYS A 182 2.27 13.26 6.03
C LYS A 182 2.86 14.22 5.01
N ILE A 183 2.64 13.97 3.72
CA ILE A 183 3.06 14.85 2.62
C ILE A 183 1.81 15.47 2.01
N ASP A 184 1.74 16.80 2.06
CA ASP A 184 0.71 17.57 1.39
C ASP A 184 1.13 17.80 -0.07
N THR A 185 0.45 17.12 -1.00
CA THR A 185 0.79 17.17 -2.42
C THR A 185 0.31 18.45 -3.10
N ALA A 186 -0.69 19.13 -2.53
CA ALA A 186 -1.25 20.36 -3.10
C ALA A 186 -0.31 21.56 -2.92
N ILE A 187 0.30 21.69 -1.74
CA ILE A 187 1.19 22.81 -1.42
C ILE A 187 2.67 22.41 -1.30
N ALA A 188 2.99 21.15 -1.59
CA ALA A 188 4.34 20.60 -1.57
C ALA A 188 5.07 20.82 -0.22
N THR A 189 4.42 20.45 0.88
CA THR A 189 4.96 20.51 2.24
C THR A 189 4.85 19.14 2.93
N TYR A 190 5.46 19.00 4.10
CA TYR A 190 5.31 17.82 4.92
C TYR A 190 5.10 18.19 6.40
N SER A 191 4.53 17.26 7.15
CA SER A 191 4.39 17.31 8.59
C SER A 191 4.44 15.93 9.20
N PHE A 192 4.59 15.86 10.53
CA PHE A 192 4.47 14.61 11.28
C PHE A 192 3.13 14.62 12.02
N VAL A 193 2.43 13.50 11.93
CA VAL A 193 1.06 13.38 12.43
C VAL A 193 0.88 12.09 13.25
N GLY A 194 -0.22 12.01 13.97
CA GLY A 194 -0.53 10.88 14.84
C GLY A 194 0.32 10.87 16.12
N ASP A 195 0.06 9.87 16.95
CA ASP A 195 0.82 9.65 18.18
C ASP A 195 2.21 9.11 17.88
N ILE A 196 3.18 9.51 18.71
CA ILE A 196 4.52 8.92 18.64
C ILE A 196 4.46 7.53 19.24
N MET A 197 4.58 6.52 18.39
CA MET A 197 4.61 5.13 18.81
C MET A 197 5.97 4.78 19.42
N LYS A 198 5.97 4.11 20.57
CA LYS A 198 7.18 3.50 21.09
C LYS A 198 7.53 2.29 20.24
N VAL A 199 8.34 2.49 19.22
CA VAL A 199 8.85 1.41 18.37
C VAL A 199 10.28 1.07 18.80
N SER A 200 10.58 -0.21 18.86
CA SER A 200 11.95 -0.68 18.95
C SER A 200 12.53 -0.91 17.54
N SER A 201 13.84 -0.97 17.40
CA SER A 201 14.49 -1.36 16.14
C SER A 201 14.03 -2.73 15.61
N ASN A 202 13.30 -3.49 16.44
CA ASN A 202 12.71 -4.77 16.09
C ASN A 202 11.25 -4.68 15.63
N ASP A 203 10.62 -3.51 15.68
CA ASP A 203 9.18 -3.33 15.36
C ASP A 203 8.97 -2.78 13.93
N LYS A 204 9.73 -3.30 12.96
CA LYS A 204 9.60 -2.83 11.58
C LYS A 204 8.23 -3.14 11.00
N LEU A 205 7.65 -2.11 10.43
CA LEU A 205 6.45 -2.15 9.62
C LEU A 205 6.84 -2.03 8.14
N MET A 206 6.03 -2.53 7.26
CA MET A 206 6.27 -2.43 5.80
C MET A 206 5.07 -1.76 5.15
N ASP A 207 5.03 -1.75 3.85
CA ASP A 207 4.13 -1.00 2.98
C ASP A 207 2.75 -0.68 3.56
N ALA A 208 2.32 0.55 3.31
CA ALA A 208 1.03 1.06 3.73
C ALA A 208 -0.09 0.63 2.78
N ALA A 209 -1.29 0.46 3.32
CA ALA A 209 -2.51 0.27 2.55
C ALA A 209 -3.64 1.15 3.10
N LEU A 210 -4.46 1.71 2.20
CA LEU A 210 -5.62 2.52 2.56
C LEU A 210 -6.85 1.62 2.72
N GLY A 211 -7.38 1.56 3.93
CA GLY A 211 -8.59 0.81 4.22
C GLY A 211 -9.88 1.49 3.74
N ASN A 212 -10.95 0.71 3.63
CA ASN A 212 -12.27 1.23 3.27
C ASN A 212 -12.84 2.21 4.30
N ASP A 213 -12.40 2.12 5.55
CA ASP A 213 -12.73 3.07 6.61
C ASP A 213 -12.00 4.42 6.49
N GLY A 214 -11.12 4.58 5.49
CA GLY A 214 -10.29 5.75 5.26
C GLY A 214 -9.06 5.84 6.17
N CYS A 215 -8.82 4.81 6.98
CA CYS A 215 -7.61 4.70 7.79
C CYS A 215 -6.47 4.04 7.01
N ILE A 216 -5.26 4.21 7.50
CA ILE A 216 -4.06 3.68 6.88
C ILE A 216 -3.51 2.56 7.75
N TYR A 217 -3.15 1.46 7.12
CA TYR A 217 -2.69 0.24 7.77
C TYR A 217 -1.30 -0.13 7.29
N TRP A 218 -0.40 -0.47 8.20
CA TRP A 218 0.93 -0.98 7.87
C TRP A 218 1.07 -2.45 8.27
N ALA A 219 1.57 -3.24 7.32
CA ALA A 219 1.82 -4.66 7.53
C ALA A 219 2.97 -4.89 8.54
N PRO A 220 2.79 -5.76 9.54
CA PRO A 220 3.81 -6.02 10.56
C PRO A 220 4.90 -6.96 10.00
N SER A 221 6.05 -6.40 9.60
CA SER A 221 7.20 -7.20 9.20
C SER A 221 7.90 -7.80 10.41
N HIS A 222 8.32 -6.97 11.35
CA HIS A 222 8.88 -7.40 12.63
C HIS A 222 7.94 -7.12 13.79
N ALA A 223 7.16 -6.04 13.73
CA ALA A 223 6.15 -5.70 14.72
C ALA A 223 5.19 -6.87 14.95
N ASN A 224 4.68 -7.02 16.16
CA ASN A 224 3.78 -8.13 16.51
C ASN A 224 2.29 -7.82 16.24
N ARG A 225 1.96 -6.61 15.82
CA ARG A 225 0.59 -6.20 15.47
C ARG A 225 0.58 -5.30 14.24
N VAL A 226 -0.59 -5.20 13.61
CA VAL A 226 -0.86 -4.22 12.54
C VAL A 226 -0.92 -2.83 13.16
N LEU A 227 -0.26 -1.86 12.55
CA LEU A 227 -0.38 -0.46 12.91
C LEU A 227 -1.49 0.18 12.08
N LYS A 228 -2.32 0.99 12.72
CA LYS A 228 -3.39 1.77 12.12
C LYS A 228 -3.23 3.25 12.46
N TYR A 229 -3.38 4.11 11.46
CA TYR A 229 -3.50 5.55 11.63
C TYR A 229 -4.86 6.01 11.13
N ASP A 230 -5.57 6.77 11.95
CA ASP A 230 -6.82 7.43 11.59
C ASP A 230 -6.58 8.92 11.29
N PRO A 231 -6.63 9.34 10.01
CA PRO A 231 -6.41 10.74 9.64
C PRO A 231 -7.43 11.70 10.23
N ARG A 232 -8.66 11.25 10.53
CA ARG A 232 -9.73 12.10 11.07
C ARG A 232 -9.52 12.37 12.56
N ALA A 233 -9.13 11.33 13.31
CA ALA A 233 -8.86 11.44 14.73
C ALA A 233 -7.41 11.89 15.01
N ASN A 234 -6.56 11.89 14.00
CA ASN A 234 -5.13 12.14 14.08
C ASN A 234 -4.43 11.30 15.15
N ASN A 235 -4.79 10.03 15.23
CA ASN A 235 -4.19 9.09 16.19
C ASN A 235 -3.65 7.82 15.52
N THR A 236 -2.66 7.24 16.17
CA THR A 236 -1.95 6.03 15.72
C THR A 236 -2.02 4.96 16.81
N PHE A 237 -2.42 3.74 16.47
CA PHE A 237 -2.55 2.65 17.42
C PHE A 237 -2.41 1.28 16.77
N TYR A 238 -2.04 0.29 17.57
CA TYR A 238 -1.98 -1.09 17.12
C TYR A 238 -3.35 -1.75 17.15
N VAL A 239 -3.65 -2.54 16.11
CA VAL A 239 -4.91 -3.30 15.98
C VAL A 239 -4.64 -4.78 15.77
N GLY A 240 -5.68 -5.58 16.05
CA GLY A 240 -5.66 -7.02 15.89
C GLY A 240 -4.88 -7.74 16.99
N ASN A 241 -4.77 -9.06 16.83
CA ASN A 241 -4.13 -9.95 17.79
C ASN A 241 -2.60 -9.88 17.69
N ASP A 242 -1.90 -10.44 18.68
CA ASP A 242 -0.48 -10.65 18.65
C ASP A 242 -0.14 -11.70 17.56
N LEU A 243 0.65 -11.28 16.57
CA LEU A 243 1.08 -12.08 15.42
C LEU A 243 2.47 -12.68 15.63
N GLY A 244 2.99 -12.58 16.84
CA GLY A 244 4.31 -13.06 17.23
C GLY A 244 5.46 -12.17 16.77
N ASN A 245 6.64 -12.48 17.29
CA ASN A 245 7.86 -11.67 17.14
C ASN A 245 8.81 -12.17 16.04
N ARG A 246 8.36 -13.03 15.13
CA ARG A 246 9.17 -13.45 13.96
C ARG A 246 9.50 -12.24 13.10
N ARG A 247 10.71 -12.24 12.53
CA ARG A 247 11.16 -11.18 11.62
C ARG A 247 10.75 -11.47 10.19
N TYR A 248 10.52 -10.41 9.41
CA TYR A 248 10.15 -10.48 8.00
C TYR A 248 8.90 -11.34 7.74
N LYS A 249 7.85 -11.14 8.56
CA LYS A 249 6.62 -11.91 8.42
C LYS A 249 5.88 -11.57 7.13
N TRP A 250 5.56 -10.30 6.94
CA TRP A 250 4.87 -9.79 5.75
C TRP A 250 5.60 -8.58 5.19
N SER A 251 5.53 -8.39 3.87
CA SER A 251 6.28 -7.36 3.14
C SER A 251 5.42 -6.26 2.55
N GLY A 252 4.15 -6.26 2.75
CA GLY A 252 3.24 -5.27 2.20
C GLY A 252 1.88 -5.86 1.92
N GLY A 253 0.94 -5.04 1.46
CA GLY A 253 -0.40 -5.48 1.20
C GLY A 253 -1.04 -4.77 0.01
N ALA A 254 -2.03 -5.43 -0.58
CA ALA A 254 -2.89 -4.87 -1.60
C ALA A 254 -4.33 -4.88 -1.11
N VAL A 255 -5.09 -3.85 -1.48
CA VAL A 255 -6.52 -3.75 -1.18
C VAL A 255 -7.30 -4.45 -2.29
N THR A 256 -8.19 -5.34 -1.93
CA THR A 256 -9.09 -6.01 -2.86
C THR A 256 -10.26 -5.10 -3.26
N SER A 257 -11.02 -5.49 -4.28
CA SER A 257 -12.25 -4.78 -4.67
C SER A 257 -13.31 -4.76 -3.56
N THR A 258 -13.24 -5.71 -2.62
CA THR A 258 -14.12 -5.75 -1.44
C THR A 258 -13.61 -4.90 -0.27
N GLY A 259 -12.44 -4.27 -0.40
CA GLY A 259 -11.83 -3.42 0.63
C GLY A 259 -11.03 -4.16 1.69
N VAL A 260 -10.88 -5.45 1.54
CA VAL A 260 -10.02 -6.28 2.40
C VAL A 260 -8.56 -6.06 2.00
N ILE A 261 -7.69 -5.86 2.97
CA ILE A 261 -6.24 -5.72 2.75
C ILE A 261 -5.60 -7.10 2.91
N CYS A 262 -4.94 -7.58 1.86
CA CYS A 262 -4.21 -8.84 1.86
C CYS A 262 -2.71 -8.58 1.88
N CYS A 263 -2.02 -8.93 2.98
CA CYS A 263 -0.59 -8.72 3.11
C CYS A 263 0.20 -9.96 2.66
N THR A 264 1.16 -9.72 1.77
CA THR A 264 1.99 -10.76 1.16
C THR A 264 2.95 -11.36 2.19
N PRO A 265 2.98 -12.70 2.36
CA PRO A 265 3.93 -13.34 3.25
C PRO A 265 5.36 -13.23 2.71
N TRP A 266 6.30 -12.86 3.58
CA TRP A 266 7.75 -12.92 3.30
C TRP A 266 8.31 -14.23 3.89
N ASN A 267 8.39 -14.31 5.22
CA ASN A 267 8.76 -15.53 5.94
C ASN A 267 7.57 -16.14 6.72
N ALA A 268 6.39 -15.53 6.63
CA ALA A 268 5.18 -16.14 7.17
C ALA A 268 4.71 -17.27 6.24
N ASN A 269 4.04 -18.27 6.81
CA ASN A 269 3.46 -19.38 6.06
C ASN A 269 1.99 -19.14 5.64
N ARG A 270 1.50 -17.92 5.86
CA ARG A 270 0.11 -17.52 5.57
C ARG A 270 0.02 -16.07 5.11
N VAL A 271 -1.01 -15.75 4.33
CA VAL A 271 -1.41 -14.38 4.00
C VAL A 271 -2.04 -13.76 5.26
N LEU A 272 -1.71 -12.51 5.57
CA LEU A 272 -2.41 -11.74 6.59
C LEU A 272 -3.57 -11.00 5.93
N ILE A 273 -4.74 -11.15 6.47
CA ILE A 273 -5.96 -10.49 6.02
C ILE A 273 -6.34 -9.45 7.07
N ILE A 274 -6.51 -8.20 6.65
CA ILE A 274 -6.98 -7.10 7.48
C ILE A 274 -8.30 -6.64 6.89
N ASP A 275 -9.39 -6.84 7.64
CA ASP A 275 -10.72 -6.38 7.25
C ASP A 275 -10.95 -4.98 7.83
N SER A 276 -10.83 -3.98 6.96
CA SER A 276 -11.09 -2.60 7.33
C SER A 276 -12.59 -2.24 7.30
N PHE A 277 -13.44 -3.15 6.83
CA PHE A 277 -14.86 -2.91 6.68
C PHE A 277 -15.62 -3.07 8.01
N GLU A 278 -15.24 -4.05 8.83
CA GLU A 278 -15.84 -4.23 10.17
C GLU A 278 -15.70 -2.97 11.03
N ASP A 279 -14.53 -2.35 11.01
CA ASP A 279 -14.30 -1.08 11.71
C ASP A 279 -15.16 0.06 11.14
N PHE A 280 -15.37 0.08 9.83
CA PHE A 280 -16.23 1.08 9.19
C PHE A 280 -17.69 0.94 9.63
N ILE A 281 -18.22 -0.27 9.62
CA ILE A 281 -19.59 -0.57 10.07
C ILE A 281 -19.76 -0.25 11.56
N ALA A 282 -18.83 -0.63 12.41
CA ALA A 282 -18.88 -0.29 13.84
C ALA A 282 -18.93 1.21 14.09
N ARG A 283 -18.14 2.00 13.34
CA ARG A 283 -18.19 3.47 13.39
C ARG A 283 -19.49 4.05 12.84
N LEU A 284 -20.02 3.45 11.78
CA LEU A 284 -21.30 3.86 11.22
C LEU A 284 -22.40 3.72 12.27
N TYR A 285 -22.46 2.57 12.97
CA TYR A 285 -23.43 2.34 14.06
C TYR A 285 -23.20 3.29 15.23
N ALA A 286 -21.97 3.50 15.68
CA ALA A 286 -21.69 4.44 16.77
C ALA A 286 -22.07 5.89 16.40
N ASN A 287 -21.93 6.31 15.15
CA ASN A 287 -22.39 7.59 14.66
C ASN A 287 -23.91 7.66 14.54
N MET A 288 -24.55 6.56 14.16
CA MET A 288 -26.01 6.44 14.09
C MET A 288 -26.65 6.59 15.49
N GLU A 289 -26.08 5.94 16.50
CA GLU A 289 -26.53 6.11 17.89
C GLU A 289 -26.35 7.55 18.41
N ARG A 290 -25.30 8.23 17.96
CA ARG A 290 -25.01 9.61 18.37
C ARG A 290 -25.84 10.66 17.65
N TYR A 291 -26.28 10.38 16.42
CA TYR A 291 -27.01 11.30 15.54
C TYR A 291 -28.16 10.58 14.82
N PRO A 292 -29.21 10.16 15.55
CA PRO A 292 -30.31 9.38 14.99
C PRO A 292 -31.07 10.13 13.86
N GLU A 293 -31.05 11.46 13.88
CA GLU A 293 -31.69 12.29 12.87
C GLU A 293 -31.02 12.21 11.48
N LYS A 294 -29.79 11.73 11.39
CA LYS A 294 -29.08 11.53 10.12
C LYS A 294 -29.36 10.17 9.48
N LEU A 295 -30.08 9.29 10.17
CA LEU A 295 -30.43 7.96 9.68
C LEU A 295 -31.25 8.00 8.37
N GLY A 296 -32.18 8.94 8.28
CA GLY A 296 -33.06 9.08 7.11
C GLY A 296 -32.33 9.43 5.80
N LEU A 297 -31.19 10.12 5.91
CA LEU A 297 -30.41 10.55 4.75
C LEU A 297 -29.53 9.44 4.14
N LEU A 298 -29.20 8.42 4.93
CA LEU A 298 -28.35 7.30 4.46
C LEU A 298 -29.15 6.23 3.70
N PHE A 299 -30.45 6.16 3.88
CA PHE A 299 -31.30 5.11 3.27
C PHE A 299 -32.18 5.60 2.11
N THR A 300 -32.21 6.90 1.81
CA THR A 300 -33.07 7.46 0.76
C THR A 300 -32.41 7.50 -0.64
N GLU A 301 -31.11 7.28 -0.76
CA GLU A 301 -30.41 7.44 -2.05
C GLU A 301 -30.00 6.14 -2.76
N ASN A 302 -30.23 4.93 -2.20
CA ASN A 302 -29.85 3.70 -2.86
C ASN A 302 -30.99 2.65 -2.86
N ASN A 303 -31.80 2.67 -3.89
CA ASN A 303 -32.69 1.56 -4.26
C ASN A 303 -31.93 0.40 -4.96
N GLY A 304 -30.71 0.12 -4.55
CA GLY A 304 -29.93 -1.03 -4.99
C GLY A 304 -29.52 -1.86 -3.78
N VAL A 305 -30.28 -2.91 -3.50
CA VAL A 305 -29.94 -3.89 -2.46
C VAL A 305 -28.71 -4.68 -2.93
N ASN A 306 -27.56 -4.34 -2.46
CA ASN A 306 -26.42 -5.26 -2.49
C ASN A 306 -26.46 -6.10 -1.20
N GLU A 307 -26.57 -7.40 -1.35
CA GLU A 307 -26.42 -8.37 -0.25
C GLU A 307 -24.98 -8.24 0.30
N TYR A 308 -24.84 -7.73 1.51
CA TYR A 308 -23.57 -7.73 2.23
C TYR A 308 -23.54 -8.99 3.09
N GLU A 309 -22.67 -9.93 2.71
CA GLU A 309 -22.29 -11.02 3.60
C GLU A 309 -21.38 -10.50 4.72
N SER A 310 -21.57 -10.99 5.93
CA SER A 310 -20.82 -10.61 7.13
C SER A 310 -19.30 -10.84 6.93
N ALA A 311 -18.53 -9.80 6.99
CA ALA A 311 -17.08 -9.89 6.97
C ALA A 311 -16.54 -10.35 8.35
N THR A 312 -15.78 -11.42 8.34
CA THR A 312 -15.09 -11.95 9.52
C THR A 312 -13.59 -11.74 9.38
N VAL A 313 -12.92 -11.24 10.41
CA VAL A 313 -11.44 -11.20 10.44
C VAL A 313 -10.95 -12.64 10.58
N LYS A 314 -10.37 -13.17 9.49
CA LYS A 314 -9.80 -14.51 9.48
C LYS A 314 -8.28 -14.45 9.47
N PHE A 315 -7.66 -15.02 10.49
CA PHE A 315 -6.22 -15.28 10.50
C PHE A 315 -5.98 -16.73 10.10
N GLY A 316 -5.64 -16.99 8.89
CA GLY A 316 -5.33 -18.34 8.41
C GLY A 316 -6.32 -19.37 8.88
N THR A 317 -6.47 -20.46 9.06
CA THR A 317 -7.50 -21.45 9.40
C THR A 317 -8.23 -21.25 10.73
N GLU A 318 -7.93 -20.22 11.51
CA GLU A 318 -8.63 -19.94 12.76
C GLU A 318 -9.60 -18.76 12.58
N SER A 319 -10.89 -19.03 12.65
CA SER A 319 -11.93 -18.02 12.71
C SER A 319 -12.05 -17.51 14.15
N PHE A 320 -11.75 -16.24 14.38
CA PHE A 320 -12.10 -15.58 15.62
C PHE A 320 -13.47 -14.94 15.45
N SER A 321 -14.49 -15.54 16.02
CA SER A 321 -15.74 -14.85 16.26
C SER A 321 -15.49 -13.80 17.34
N SER A 322 -15.50 -12.51 16.99
CA SER A 322 -15.63 -11.50 18.02
C SER A 322 -16.95 -11.73 18.74
N HIS A 323 -16.94 -11.70 20.07
CA HIS A 323 -18.14 -11.89 20.92
C HIS A 323 -19.09 -10.67 20.87
N TYR A 324 -19.14 -9.98 19.77
CA TYR A 324 -20.22 -9.06 19.46
C TYR A 324 -21.16 -9.80 18.52
N GLY A 325 -22.26 -10.35 19.12
CA GLY A 325 -23.26 -11.11 18.39
C GLY A 325 -23.97 -10.28 17.31
N TYR A 326 -23.35 -10.13 16.19
CA TYR A 326 -23.99 -9.72 14.96
C TYR A 326 -24.38 -10.96 14.15
N SER A 327 -25.20 -11.81 14.80
CA SER A 327 -26.04 -12.72 14.05
C SER A 327 -27.31 -11.98 13.69
N ALA A 328 -27.61 -12.02 12.38
CA ALA A 328 -28.91 -11.74 11.82
C ALA A 328 -29.19 -10.32 11.32
N PHE A 329 -28.74 -10.05 10.10
CA PHE A 329 -29.75 -9.57 9.14
C PHE A 329 -30.12 -10.72 8.21
N SER A 330 -30.86 -11.70 8.74
CA SER A 330 -31.66 -12.59 7.88
C SER A 330 -32.80 -11.77 7.31
N LYS A 331 -33.01 -11.92 6.01
CA LYS A 331 -34.17 -11.45 5.25
C LYS A 331 -35.44 -11.48 6.11
N ARG A 332 -35.97 -10.34 6.52
CA ARG A 332 -37.41 -10.21 6.75
C ARG A 332 -38.00 -9.63 5.47
N SER A 333 -38.61 -10.53 4.69
CA SER A 333 -39.60 -10.17 3.70
C SER A 333 -40.71 -9.37 4.41
N ILE A 334 -40.81 -8.10 4.10
CA ILE A 334 -41.99 -7.31 4.42
C ILE A 334 -43.04 -7.73 3.37
N SER A 335 -43.92 -8.67 3.77
CA SER A 335 -45.17 -8.89 3.05
C SER A 335 -46.05 -7.67 3.32
N ASN A 336 -46.40 -6.98 2.24
CA ASN A 336 -47.45 -5.99 2.24
C ASN A 336 -48.76 -6.62 2.74
N GLN A 337 -49.34 -6.03 3.76
CA GLN A 337 -50.77 -5.86 3.93
C GLN A 337 -51.07 -4.41 4.15
#